data_fae4ad15b98f25b71f6bb4c1f22c40c8
#
_entry.id   fae4ad15b98f25b71f6bb4c1f22c40c8
#
_cell.length_a   1.000
_cell.length_b   1.000
_cell.length_c   1.000
_cell.angle_alpha   90.00
_cell.angle_beta   90.00
_cell.angle_gamma   90.00
#
_symmetry.space_group_name_H-M   'P 1'
#
loop_
_entity.id
_entity.type
_entity.pdbx_description
1 polymer ?
#
loop_
_entity_poly.entity_id
_entity_poly.type
_entity_poly.pdbx_seq_one_letter_code
_entity_poly.pdbx_strand_id
1 'polypeptide(L)'
;MRRREFITLLGSVLASSPLAAHAQQAKNPRIGVLSFGRGDKSDASLTTLDAFVPALRELGYTEGQNIAFERRFADGDPNMLDELAQQLVKQRVDAIVALSTPVVRAARRATSTIPIVGIGMADPVEDGLASSLGRPGGNVTGTTFLGPELVSKRLQLLKEIVTGLSRVVVLWHPHAYGDRTMAGMLKEIESAAHSLGTTLQLVPADRPVDLDNAFAAITAERADALIVFPSPMLFSQYSRIVTFAANNRLPAMYAAREAVDLGGLISYGVNLPNLSRATATYLDSILKGAKPAELPIQQPTKFELVINLKIAKTLGLSLPPALLTAADEVIE
;
A
#
# COMPACT_ATOMS: atom_id res chain seq x y z
N MET A 1 -6.69 -22.49 -90.36
CA MET A 1 -6.06 -21.24 -90.73
C MET A 1 -6.27 -20.21 -89.68
N ARG A 2 -5.10 -19.73 -89.19
CA ARG A 2 -4.84 -18.53 -88.37
C ARG A 2 -5.47 -18.40 -87.01
N ARG A 3 -4.79 -19.01 -86.08
CA ARG A 3 -4.50 -18.62 -84.71
C ARG A 3 -4.00 -17.14 -84.71
N ARG A 4 -4.83 -16.19 -84.27
CA ARG A 4 -4.40 -14.87 -83.85
C ARG A 4 -5.67 -13.98 -83.72
N GLU A 5 -6.39 -14.12 -82.62
CA GLU A 5 -7.35 -13.15 -82.10
C GLU A 5 -8.05 -13.57 -80.83
N PHE A 6 -7.24 -14.24 -79.92
CA PHE A 6 -7.81 -14.63 -78.63
C PHE A 6 -6.89 -14.21 -77.46
N ILE A 7 -6.21 -13.12 -77.62
CA ILE A 7 -5.37 -12.52 -76.54
C ILE A 7 -5.61 -11.03 -76.54
N THR A 8 -6.78 -10.56 -76.07
CA THR A 8 -7.02 -9.15 -75.66
C THR A 8 -8.40 -9.05 -75.04
N LEU A 9 -8.57 -9.68 -73.83
CA LEU A 9 -9.68 -9.35 -72.92
C LEU A 9 -9.51 -10.08 -71.60
N LEU A 10 -8.31 -10.02 -70.99
CA LEU A 10 -8.05 -10.40 -69.61
C LEU A 10 -7.04 -9.44 -68.98
N GLY A 11 -7.39 -8.16 -69.09
CA GLY A 11 -6.65 -7.09 -68.44
C GLY A 11 -7.62 -6.19 -67.72
N SER A 12 -7.41 -6.00 -66.44
CA SER A 12 -8.03 -4.95 -65.59
C SER A 12 -9.36 -5.28 -64.92
N VAL A 13 -9.34 -6.20 -63.95
CA VAL A 13 -10.08 -6.01 -62.69
C VAL A 13 -9.15 -6.41 -61.56
N LEU A 14 -8.09 -5.66 -61.38
CA LEU A 14 -7.48 -5.54 -60.05
C LEU A 14 -8.44 -4.71 -59.19
N ALA A 15 -9.43 -5.36 -58.62
CA ALA A 15 -10.23 -4.82 -57.56
C ALA A 15 -9.29 -4.43 -56.45
N SER A 16 -8.98 -3.14 -56.33
CA SER A 16 -8.47 -2.51 -55.15
C SER A 16 -9.47 -2.74 -54.02
N SER A 17 -9.37 -3.89 -53.37
CA SER A 17 -9.94 -4.07 -52.04
C SER A 17 -9.20 -3.09 -51.13
N PRO A 18 -9.85 -2.05 -50.60
CA PRO A 18 -9.24 -1.36 -49.48
C PRO A 18 -9.11 -2.41 -48.42
N LEU A 19 -7.88 -2.80 -48.09
CA LEU A 19 -7.53 -3.33 -46.82
C LEU A 19 -7.92 -2.25 -45.81
N ALA A 20 -9.21 -2.24 -45.47
CA ALA A 20 -9.67 -1.64 -44.23
C ALA A 20 -8.93 -2.39 -43.14
N ALA A 21 -7.72 -1.97 -42.88
CA ALA A 21 -7.10 -2.17 -41.58
C ALA A 21 -8.12 -1.61 -40.59
N HIS A 22 -9.00 -2.47 -40.09
CA HIS A 22 -9.62 -2.21 -38.82
C HIS A 22 -8.45 -2.08 -37.84
N ALA A 23 -7.91 -0.86 -37.77
CA ALA A 23 -7.28 -0.39 -36.56
C ALA A 23 -8.39 -0.59 -35.52
N GLN A 24 -8.38 -1.76 -34.88
CA GLN A 24 -9.15 -2.05 -33.71
C GLN A 24 -8.75 -0.91 -32.78
N GLN A 25 -9.64 0.08 -32.67
CA GLN A 25 -9.44 1.20 -31.74
C GLN A 25 -9.14 0.53 -30.42
N ALA A 26 -7.87 0.54 -30.03
CA ALA A 26 -7.43 -0.12 -28.82
C ALA A 26 -8.28 0.46 -27.70
N LYS A 27 -9.23 -0.34 -27.23
CA LYS A 27 -10.15 0.07 -26.16
C LYS A 27 -9.27 0.51 -25.02
N ASN A 28 -9.32 1.80 -24.65
CA ASN A 28 -8.54 2.32 -23.54
C ASN A 28 -8.77 1.42 -22.32
N PRO A 29 -7.74 0.81 -21.75
CA PRO A 29 -7.90 -0.05 -20.60
C PRO A 29 -8.53 0.74 -19.45
N ARG A 30 -9.48 0.10 -18.77
CA ARG A 30 -10.18 0.66 -17.61
C ARG A 30 -9.61 0.01 -16.35
N ILE A 31 -9.03 0.80 -15.49
CA ILE A 31 -8.38 0.33 -14.27
C ILE A 31 -9.24 0.72 -13.08
N GLY A 32 -9.69 -0.29 -12.34
CA GLY A 32 -10.30 -0.08 -11.05
C GLY A 32 -9.23 0.26 -10.02
N VAL A 33 -9.42 1.34 -9.27
CA VAL A 33 -8.58 1.68 -8.11
C VAL A 33 -9.45 1.57 -6.88
N LEU A 34 -9.08 0.65 -5.97
CA LEU A 34 -9.80 0.42 -4.72
C LEU A 34 -8.89 0.79 -3.54
N SER A 35 -9.37 1.64 -2.66
CA SER A 35 -8.64 2.10 -1.48
C SER A 35 -9.53 2.12 -0.24
N PHE A 36 -8.91 1.92 0.91
CA PHE A 36 -9.57 2.03 2.21
C PHE A 36 -9.87 3.49 2.60
N GLY A 37 -9.03 4.42 2.16
CA GLY A 37 -9.09 5.84 2.55
C GLY A 37 -10.25 6.62 1.96
N ARG A 38 -10.18 7.95 2.11
CA ARG A 38 -11.23 8.89 1.69
C ARG A 38 -11.10 9.42 0.28
N GLY A 39 -9.90 9.36 -0.28
CA GLY A 39 -9.66 9.92 -1.60
C GLY A 39 -9.55 11.45 -1.62
N ASP A 40 -9.48 12.12 -0.48
CA ASP A 40 -9.25 13.55 -0.34
C ASP A 40 -7.81 13.86 0.12
N LYS A 41 -7.40 15.13 0.01
CA LYS A 41 -6.03 15.58 0.34
C LYS A 41 -5.61 15.39 1.81
N SER A 42 -6.53 15.10 2.71
CA SER A 42 -6.26 14.83 4.12
C SER A 42 -5.88 13.37 4.37
N ASP A 43 -6.02 12.50 3.37
CA ASP A 43 -5.78 11.08 3.46
C ASP A 43 -4.32 10.75 3.12
N ALA A 44 -3.53 10.39 4.11
CA ALA A 44 -2.13 9.98 3.93
C ALA A 44 -1.98 8.77 2.98
N SER A 45 -3.03 7.97 2.77
CA SER A 45 -3.00 6.86 1.82
C SER A 45 -2.96 7.31 0.36
N LEU A 46 -3.34 8.57 0.07
CA LEU A 46 -3.26 9.13 -1.28
C LEU A 46 -1.83 9.34 -1.76
N THR A 47 -0.85 9.57 -0.88
CA THR A 47 0.58 9.68 -1.26
C THR A 47 1.01 8.46 -2.08
N THR A 48 0.43 7.32 -1.79
CA THR A 48 0.65 6.08 -2.55
C THR A 48 0.11 6.20 -3.97
N LEU A 49 -1.11 6.71 -4.17
CA LEU A 49 -1.70 6.90 -5.50
C LEU A 49 -1.08 8.07 -6.26
N ASP A 50 -0.65 9.11 -5.56
CA ASP A 50 0.01 10.27 -6.16
C ASP A 50 1.34 9.91 -6.84
N ALA A 51 2.02 8.87 -6.38
CA ALA A 51 3.21 8.34 -7.05
C ALA A 51 2.88 7.34 -8.17
N PHE A 52 1.73 6.67 -8.10
CA PHE A 52 1.33 5.65 -9.07
C PHE A 52 0.96 6.25 -10.44
N VAL A 53 0.15 7.29 -10.46
CA VAL A 53 -0.30 7.92 -11.72
C VAL A 53 0.87 8.55 -12.51
N PRO A 54 1.80 9.32 -11.91
CA PRO A 54 3.02 9.76 -12.59
C PRO A 54 3.87 8.61 -13.13
N ALA A 55 4.04 7.52 -12.36
CA ALA A 55 4.81 6.36 -12.82
C ALA A 55 4.18 5.69 -14.04
N LEU A 56 2.85 5.61 -14.12
CA LEU A 56 2.17 5.16 -15.33
C LEU A 56 2.37 6.10 -16.51
N ARG A 57 2.44 7.41 -16.26
CA ARG A 57 2.72 8.39 -17.32
C ARG A 57 4.13 8.20 -17.90
N GLU A 58 5.12 7.90 -17.07
CA GLU A 58 6.48 7.56 -17.52
C GLU A 58 6.49 6.28 -18.39
N LEU A 59 5.55 5.37 -18.18
CA LEU A 59 5.35 4.16 -18.99
C LEU A 59 4.47 4.40 -20.23
N GLY A 60 4.05 5.65 -20.49
CA GLY A 60 3.29 6.04 -21.67
C GLY A 60 1.77 6.03 -21.49
N TYR A 61 1.25 5.84 -20.27
CA TYR A 61 -0.18 5.89 -19.99
C TYR A 61 -0.61 7.28 -19.51
N THR A 62 -1.60 7.85 -20.18
CA THR A 62 -2.16 9.16 -19.82
C THR A 62 -3.66 9.03 -19.62
N GLU A 63 -4.14 9.35 -18.43
CA GLU A 63 -5.56 9.30 -18.07
C GLU A 63 -6.39 10.17 -19.01
N GLY A 64 -7.50 9.62 -19.50
CA GLY A 64 -8.39 10.27 -20.46
C GLY A 64 -7.93 10.20 -21.91
N GLN A 65 -6.70 9.75 -22.21
CA GLN A 65 -6.19 9.54 -23.56
C GLN A 65 -6.12 8.06 -23.93
N ASN A 66 -5.35 7.27 -23.20
CA ASN A 66 -5.11 5.85 -23.50
C ASN A 66 -5.28 4.92 -22.28
N ILE A 67 -5.73 5.44 -21.14
CA ILE A 67 -6.11 4.69 -19.94
C ILE A 67 -7.23 5.44 -19.22
N ALA A 68 -8.13 4.71 -18.55
CA ALA A 68 -9.19 5.27 -17.71
C ALA A 68 -9.18 4.65 -16.32
N PHE A 69 -9.45 5.47 -15.30
CA PHE A 69 -9.51 5.01 -13.91
C PHE A 69 -10.92 5.08 -13.34
N GLU A 70 -11.35 3.99 -12.71
CA GLU A 70 -12.56 3.89 -11.91
C GLU A 70 -12.17 3.83 -10.43
N ARG A 71 -12.19 4.95 -9.75
CA ARG A 71 -11.75 5.06 -8.36
C ARG A 71 -12.88 4.77 -7.39
N ARG A 72 -12.61 3.98 -6.36
CA ARG A 72 -13.52 3.65 -5.26
C ARG A 72 -12.77 3.78 -3.94
N PHE A 73 -13.34 4.54 -3.03
CA PHE A 73 -12.80 4.82 -1.70
C PHE A 73 -13.82 4.38 -0.66
N ALA A 74 -13.37 3.68 0.36
CA ALA A 74 -14.23 3.13 1.41
C ALA A 74 -14.44 4.09 2.60
N ASP A 75 -13.90 5.31 2.53
CA ASP A 75 -14.02 6.34 3.58
C ASP A 75 -13.66 5.87 4.99
N GLY A 76 -12.75 4.87 5.06
CA GLY A 76 -12.35 4.27 6.34
C GLY A 76 -13.31 3.21 6.87
N ASP A 77 -14.39 2.87 6.14
CA ASP A 77 -15.32 1.81 6.53
C ASP A 77 -14.98 0.48 5.81
N PRO A 78 -14.47 -0.53 6.53
CA PRO A 78 -14.14 -1.83 5.94
C PRO A 78 -15.34 -2.56 5.34
N ASN A 79 -16.56 -2.29 5.82
CA ASN A 79 -17.77 -2.95 5.35
C ASN A 79 -18.15 -2.53 3.92
N MET A 80 -17.68 -1.38 3.45
CA MET A 80 -17.92 -0.92 2.09
C MET A 80 -17.04 -1.61 1.05
N LEU A 81 -15.91 -2.20 1.45
CA LEU A 81 -14.91 -2.73 0.51
C LEU A 81 -15.46 -3.79 -0.43
N ASP A 82 -16.29 -4.72 0.05
CA ASP A 82 -16.84 -5.79 -0.77
C ASP A 82 -17.84 -5.26 -1.81
N GLU A 83 -18.68 -4.31 -1.44
CA GLU A 83 -19.61 -3.67 -2.37
C GLU A 83 -18.87 -2.88 -3.44
N LEU A 84 -17.88 -2.07 -3.05
CA LEU A 84 -17.07 -1.26 -3.95
C LEU A 84 -16.27 -2.13 -4.93
N ALA A 85 -15.73 -3.26 -4.46
CA ALA A 85 -15.05 -4.23 -5.32
C ALA A 85 -16.01 -4.83 -6.36
N GLN A 86 -17.24 -5.20 -5.94
CA GLN A 86 -18.28 -5.70 -6.85
C GLN A 86 -18.70 -4.65 -7.88
N GLN A 87 -18.76 -3.37 -7.51
CA GLN A 87 -19.04 -2.29 -8.46
C GLN A 87 -17.99 -2.22 -9.56
N LEU A 88 -16.69 -2.34 -9.22
CA LEU A 88 -15.61 -2.39 -10.21
C LEU A 88 -15.75 -3.60 -11.16
N VAL A 89 -16.09 -4.76 -10.62
CA VAL A 89 -16.34 -5.98 -11.42
C VAL A 89 -17.52 -5.76 -12.39
N LYS A 90 -18.63 -5.17 -11.93
CA LYS A 90 -19.79 -4.84 -12.76
C LYS A 90 -19.43 -3.86 -13.90
N GLN A 91 -18.50 -2.96 -13.65
CA GLN A 91 -18.00 -2.01 -14.67
C GLN A 91 -17.03 -2.63 -15.66
N ARG A 92 -16.70 -3.92 -15.50
CA ARG A 92 -15.82 -4.69 -16.40
C ARG A 92 -14.47 -3.99 -16.58
N VAL A 93 -13.83 -3.64 -15.46
CA VAL A 93 -12.46 -3.12 -15.48
C VAL A 93 -11.49 -4.19 -15.96
N ASP A 94 -10.42 -3.79 -16.63
CA ASP A 94 -9.41 -4.71 -17.19
C ASP A 94 -8.39 -5.18 -16.13
N ALA A 95 -8.20 -4.40 -15.07
CA ALA A 95 -7.43 -4.76 -13.89
C ALA A 95 -7.91 -3.95 -12.67
N ILE A 96 -7.63 -4.45 -11.46
CA ILE A 96 -7.89 -3.75 -10.20
C ILE A 96 -6.56 -3.49 -9.51
N VAL A 97 -6.28 -2.24 -9.18
CA VAL A 97 -5.20 -1.82 -8.28
C VAL A 97 -5.81 -1.67 -6.89
N ALA A 98 -5.31 -2.43 -5.93
CA ALA A 98 -5.86 -2.53 -4.59
C ALA A 98 -4.80 -2.17 -3.54
N LEU A 99 -5.07 -1.15 -2.73
CA LEU A 99 -4.12 -0.64 -1.73
C LEU A 99 -4.29 -1.37 -0.41
N SER A 100 -3.31 -2.16 -0.02
CA SER A 100 -3.24 -2.94 1.23
C SER A 100 -3.97 -4.28 1.22
N THR A 101 -3.62 -5.15 2.15
CA THR A 101 -4.16 -6.52 2.28
C THR A 101 -5.69 -6.58 2.37
N PRO A 102 -6.40 -5.82 3.24
CA PRO A 102 -7.86 -5.94 3.34
C PRO A 102 -8.55 -5.56 2.03
N VAL A 103 -8.01 -4.60 1.30
CA VAL A 103 -8.56 -4.16 0.00
C VAL A 103 -8.33 -5.22 -1.07
N VAL A 104 -7.12 -5.82 -1.13
CA VAL A 104 -6.82 -6.95 -2.03
C VAL A 104 -7.73 -8.15 -1.72
N ARG A 105 -7.98 -8.44 -0.44
CA ARG A 105 -8.91 -9.52 -0.03
C ARG A 105 -10.33 -9.27 -0.53
N ALA A 106 -10.84 -8.04 -0.42
CA ALA A 106 -12.16 -7.67 -0.95
C ALA A 106 -12.22 -7.81 -2.47
N ALA A 107 -11.23 -7.30 -3.20
CA ALA A 107 -11.14 -7.48 -4.64
C ALA A 107 -11.07 -8.97 -5.03
N ARG A 108 -10.29 -9.79 -4.30
CA ARG A 108 -10.14 -11.23 -4.54
C ARG A 108 -11.44 -12.01 -4.28
N ARG A 109 -12.26 -11.57 -3.31
CA ARG A 109 -13.60 -12.15 -3.11
C ARG A 109 -14.55 -11.80 -4.24
N ALA A 110 -14.44 -10.60 -4.80
CA ALA A 110 -15.33 -10.13 -5.87
C ALA A 110 -15.03 -10.77 -7.23
N THR A 111 -13.79 -11.17 -7.50
CA THR A 111 -13.40 -11.75 -8.79
C THR A 111 -12.22 -12.71 -8.67
N SER A 112 -12.26 -13.79 -9.46
CA SER A 112 -11.13 -14.72 -9.64
C SER A 112 -10.46 -14.59 -11.00
N THR A 113 -10.95 -13.72 -11.88
CA THR A 113 -10.50 -13.61 -13.28
C THR A 113 -9.89 -12.25 -13.61
N ILE A 114 -10.43 -11.15 -13.07
CA ILE A 114 -9.84 -9.83 -13.28
C ILE A 114 -8.50 -9.78 -12.53
N PRO A 115 -7.39 -9.40 -13.20
CA PRO A 115 -6.10 -9.19 -12.55
C PRO A 115 -6.19 -8.20 -11.39
N ILE A 116 -5.54 -8.53 -10.27
CA ILE A 116 -5.46 -7.67 -9.10
C ILE A 116 -3.98 -7.38 -8.81
N VAL A 117 -3.63 -6.11 -8.80
CA VAL A 117 -2.27 -5.65 -8.43
C VAL A 117 -2.34 -5.00 -7.05
N GLY A 118 -1.82 -5.72 -6.05
CA GLY A 118 -1.77 -5.25 -4.68
C GLY A 118 -0.61 -4.28 -4.44
N ILE A 119 -0.88 -3.17 -3.76
CA ILE A 119 0.16 -2.26 -3.27
C ILE A 119 0.32 -2.47 -1.77
N GLY A 120 1.52 -2.88 -1.34
CA GLY A 120 1.83 -2.98 0.09
C GLY A 120 0.98 -4.00 0.83
N MET A 121 0.94 -5.24 0.37
CA MET A 121 0.36 -6.35 1.12
C MET A 121 1.27 -6.72 2.31
N ALA A 122 0.70 -7.18 3.41
CA ALA A 122 1.49 -7.61 4.57
C ALA A 122 2.17 -8.96 4.31
N ASP A 123 1.40 -10.03 4.42
CA ASP A 123 1.85 -11.37 4.05
C ASP A 123 0.81 -12.03 3.14
N PRO A 124 0.96 -11.91 1.82
CA PRO A 124 -0.01 -12.45 0.87
C PRO A 124 -0.08 -13.96 0.86
N VAL A 125 0.94 -14.67 1.34
CA VAL A 125 0.95 -16.13 1.43
C VAL A 125 0.18 -16.60 2.66
N GLU A 126 0.49 -16.08 3.84
CA GLU A 126 -0.24 -16.38 5.07
C GLU A 126 -1.71 -15.91 5.01
N ASP A 127 -1.99 -14.81 4.32
CA ASP A 127 -3.34 -14.30 4.10
C ASP A 127 -4.11 -15.05 3.00
N GLY A 128 -3.51 -16.08 2.37
CA GLY A 128 -4.14 -16.94 1.36
C GLY A 128 -4.42 -16.22 0.03
N LEU A 129 -3.73 -15.12 -0.26
CA LEU A 129 -3.86 -14.36 -1.50
C LEU A 129 -2.97 -14.90 -2.62
N ALA A 130 -1.88 -15.57 -2.25
CA ALA A 130 -0.93 -16.17 -3.18
C ALA A 130 -0.43 -17.51 -2.66
N SER A 131 -0.07 -18.42 -3.56
CA SER A 131 0.52 -19.72 -3.20
C SER A 131 1.97 -19.58 -2.75
N SER A 132 2.72 -18.65 -3.35
CA SER A 132 4.06 -18.24 -2.95
C SER A 132 4.37 -16.85 -3.52
N LEU A 133 5.40 -16.18 -2.98
CA LEU A 133 5.83 -14.89 -3.53
C LEU A 133 6.40 -15.03 -4.95
N GLY A 134 7.16 -16.09 -5.23
CA GLY A 134 7.77 -16.31 -6.54
C GLY A 134 6.80 -16.74 -7.63
N ARG A 135 5.69 -17.41 -7.27
CA ARG A 135 4.61 -17.85 -8.17
C ARG A 135 3.27 -17.73 -7.47
N PRO A 136 2.60 -16.59 -7.59
CA PRO A 136 1.32 -16.35 -6.89
C PRO A 136 0.23 -17.36 -7.22
N GLY A 137 0.17 -17.86 -8.45
CA GLY A 137 -0.72 -18.95 -8.87
C GLY A 137 -2.19 -18.56 -9.06
N GLY A 138 -2.57 -17.33 -8.75
CA GLY A 138 -3.94 -16.81 -8.87
C GLY A 138 -4.01 -15.54 -9.72
N ASN A 139 -5.06 -14.75 -9.49
CA ASN A 139 -5.24 -13.45 -10.15
C ASN A 139 -4.64 -12.28 -9.37
N VAL A 140 -3.92 -12.52 -8.26
CA VAL A 140 -3.28 -11.51 -7.42
C VAL A 140 -1.77 -11.51 -7.64
N THR A 141 -1.19 -10.34 -7.81
CA THR A 141 0.26 -10.05 -7.77
C THR A 141 0.50 -8.67 -7.17
N GLY A 142 1.73 -8.16 -7.16
CA GLY A 142 2.05 -6.80 -6.72
C GLY A 142 3.21 -6.73 -5.75
N THR A 143 3.09 -5.92 -4.70
CA THR A 143 4.17 -5.63 -3.74
C THR A 143 3.75 -5.90 -2.30
N THR A 144 4.73 -6.25 -1.45
CA THR A 144 4.56 -6.33 0.01
C THR A 144 5.21 -5.13 0.69
N PHE A 145 4.95 -4.94 1.99
CA PHE A 145 5.63 -3.94 2.83
C PHE A 145 6.40 -4.55 4.01
N LEU A 146 6.44 -5.88 4.13
CA LEU A 146 7.13 -6.61 5.21
C LEU A 146 6.71 -6.12 6.61
N GLY A 147 5.40 -5.99 6.82
CA GLY A 147 4.85 -5.46 8.05
C GLY A 147 5.28 -6.19 9.32
N PRO A 148 5.16 -7.53 9.37
CA PRO A 148 5.54 -8.32 10.53
C PRO A 148 7.01 -8.19 10.91
N GLU A 149 7.91 -8.23 9.94
CA GLU A 149 9.37 -8.27 10.16
C GLU A 149 9.94 -6.95 10.71
N LEU A 150 9.19 -5.85 10.57
CA LEU A 150 9.66 -4.53 10.99
C LEU A 150 9.22 -4.12 12.39
N VAL A 151 8.32 -4.86 13.04
CA VAL A 151 7.77 -4.43 14.34
C VAL A 151 8.81 -4.46 15.45
N SER A 152 9.66 -5.48 15.48
CA SER A 152 10.76 -5.60 16.44
C SER A 152 11.81 -4.51 16.26
N LYS A 153 12.16 -4.17 15.01
CA LYS A 153 13.11 -3.10 14.71
C LYS A 153 12.59 -1.73 15.15
N ARG A 154 11.29 -1.47 14.99
CA ARG A 154 10.68 -0.23 15.47
C ARG A 154 10.79 -0.08 16.99
N LEU A 155 10.57 -1.15 17.73
CA LEU A 155 10.73 -1.13 19.18
C LEU A 155 12.20 -0.91 19.59
N GLN A 156 13.16 -1.55 18.90
CA GLN A 156 14.58 -1.34 19.13
C GLN A 156 14.97 0.12 18.92
N LEU A 157 14.58 0.72 17.80
CA LEU A 157 14.86 2.12 17.51
C LEU A 157 14.26 3.05 18.56
N LEU A 158 13.05 2.77 19.01
CA LEU A 158 12.39 3.55 20.06
C LEU A 158 13.14 3.44 21.41
N LYS A 159 13.66 2.25 21.74
CA LYS A 159 14.49 2.01 22.93
C LYS A 159 15.82 2.77 22.89
N GLU A 160 16.40 2.96 21.70
CA GLU A 160 17.63 3.74 21.52
C GLU A 160 17.40 5.26 21.75
N ILE A 161 16.17 5.75 21.49
CA ILE A 161 15.81 7.16 21.58
C ILE A 161 15.29 7.56 22.95
N VAL A 162 14.48 6.70 23.57
CA VAL A 162 13.82 6.98 24.85
C VAL A 162 14.60 6.36 25.99
N THR A 163 15.39 7.21 26.68
CA THR A 163 16.17 6.75 27.83
C THR A 163 15.26 6.23 28.92
N GLY A 164 15.55 5.01 29.42
CA GLY A 164 14.75 4.40 30.47
C GLY A 164 13.42 3.82 30.02
N LEU A 165 13.19 3.67 28.71
CA LEU A 165 11.97 3.08 28.15
C LEU A 165 11.64 1.75 28.86
N SER A 166 10.50 1.68 29.50
CA SER A 166 10.04 0.51 30.23
C SER A 166 8.61 0.08 29.88
N ARG A 167 7.74 1.04 29.56
CA ARG A 167 6.33 0.79 29.20
C ARG A 167 6.01 1.37 27.83
N VAL A 168 5.61 0.52 26.92
CA VAL A 168 5.25 0.89 25.55
C VAL A 168 3.81 0.51 25.26
N VAL A 169 3.04 1.46 24.80
CA VAL A 169 1.71 1.17 24.26
C VAL A 169 1.83 0.92 22.76
N VAL A 170 1.14 -0.11 22.28
CA VAL A 170 0.98 -0.41 20.87
C VAL A 170 -0.46 -0.11 20.47
N LEU A 171 -0.65 0.92 19.67
CA LEU A 171 -1.93 1.19 19.02
C LEU A 171 -2.02 0.32 17.76
N TRP A 172 -3.03 -0.53 17.69
CA TRP A 172 -3.15 -1.50 16.61
C TRP A 172 -4.59 -1.68 16.14
N HIS A 173 -4.74 -2.16 14.91
CA HIS A 173 -6.04 -2.42 14.29
C HIS A 173 -6.22 -3.94 14.16
N PRO A 174 -7.15 -4.56 14.93
CA PRO A 174 -7.31 -6.02 14.98
C PRO A 174 -7.58 -6.69 13.64
N HIS A 175 -8.36 -6.05 12.79
CA HIS A 175 -8.75 -6.59 11.48
C HIS A 175 -7.96 -6.01 10.30
N ALA A 176 -6.76 -5.45 10.56
CA ALA A 176 -5.91 -4.88 9.50
C ALA A 176 -5.46 -5.93 8.48
N TYR A 177 -5.25 -7.17 8.91
CA TYR A 177 -4.70 -8.26 8.13
C TYR A 177 -5.44 -9.56 8.43
N GLY A 178 -4.98 -10.68 7.84
CA GLY A 178 -5.45 -12.01 8.24
C GLY A 178 -5.03 -12.36 9.66
N ASP A 179 -5.78 -13.26 10.30
CA ASP A 179 -5.57 -13.62 11.71
C ASP A 179 -4.14 -14.15 11.96
N ARG A 180 -3.57 -14.92 11.04
CA ARG A 180 -2.21 -15.45 11.15
C ARG A 180 -1.15 -14.36 11.07
N THR A 181 -1.28 -13.46 10.10
CA THR A 181 -0.36 -12.32 9.93
C THR A 181 -0.41 -11.43 11.18
N MET A 182 -1.61 -11.13 11.69
CA MET A 182 -1.76 -10.31 12.91
C MET A 182 -1.18 -11.00 14.13
N ALA A 183 -1.47 -12.29 14.33
CA ALA A 183 -0.91 -13.07 15.44
C ALA A 183 0.63 -13.13 15.37
N GLY A 184 1.19 -13.26 14.16
CA GLY A 184 2.64 -13.18 13.93
C GLY A 184 3.24 -11.85 14.36
N MET A 185 2.62 -10.72 13.97
CA MET A 185 3.06 -9.38 14.34
C MET A 185 3.02 -9.15 15.86
N LEU A 186 1.94 -9.58 16.52
CA LEU A 186 1.82 -9.45 17.98
C LEU A 186 2.86 -10.30 18.70
N LYS A 187 3.05 -11.55 18.29
CA LYS A 187 4.07 -12.44 18.85
C LYS A 187 5.48 -11.86 18.69
N GLU A 188 5.76 -11.29 17.51
CA GLU A 188 7.08 -10.70 17.22
C GLU A 188 7.36 -9.48 18.13
N ILE A 189 6.40 -8.57 18.30
CA ILE A 189 6.59 -7.39 19.15
C ILE A 189 6.68 -7.79 20.64
N GLU A 190 5.92 -8.80 21.10
CA GLU A 190 6.00 -9.32 22.46
C GLU A 190 7.36 -9.96 22.75
N SER A 191 7.88 -10.76 21.80
CA SER A 191 9.21 -11.36 21.90
C SER A 191 10.31 -10.29 21.96
N ALA A 192 10.21 -9.26 21.11
CA ALA A 192 11.15 -8.14 21.12
C ALA A 192 11.09 -7.35 22.44
N ALA A 193 9.90 -7.10 22.97
CA ALA A 193 9.71 -6.40 24.23
C ALA A 193 10.32 -7.17 25.41
N HIS A 194 10.09 -8.49 25.47
CA HIS A 194 10.72 -9.35 26.49
C HIS A 194 12.25 -9.27 26.42
N SER A 195 12.82 -9.36 25.22
CA SER A 195 14.28 -9.29 25.00
C SER A 195 14.88 -7.93 25.38
N LEU A 196 14.12 -6.85 25.24
CA LEU A 196 14.53 -5.48 25.53
C LEU A 196 14.19 -5.04 26.98
N GLY A 197 13.58 -5.90 27.76
CA GLY A 197 13.16 -5.59 29.14
C GLY A 197 12.09 -4.48 29.17
N THR A 198 11.15 -4.49 28.23
CA THR A 198 10.03 -3.57 28.18
C THR A 198 8.70 -4.31 28.33
N THR A 199 7.72 -3.64 28.95
CA THR A 199 6.34 -4.14 29.02
C THR A 199 5.51 -3.53 27.91
N LEU A 200 4.62 -4.32 27.32
CA LEU A 200 3.70 -3.87 26.28
C LEU A 200 2.27 -3.80 26.79
N GLN A 201 1.57 -2.74 26.40
CA GLN A 201 0.14 -2.64 26.50
C GLN A 201 -0.45 -2.53 25.08
N LEU A 202 -1.29 -3.49 24.72
CA LEU A 202 -1.94 -3.50 23.41
C LEU A 202 -3.27 -2.74 23.50
N VAL A 203 -3.41 -1.65 22.74
CA VAL A 203 -4.63 -0.85 22.70
C VAL A 203 -5.23 -0.98 21.30
N PRO A 204 -6.37 -1.65 21.15
CA PRO A 204 -7.02 -1.81 19.86
C PRO A 204 -7.81 -0.58 19.45
N ALA A 205 -7.87 -0.31 18.15
CA ALA A 205 -8.83 0.56 17.50
C ALA A 205 -9.24 -0.06 16.17
N ASP A 206 -10.49 -0.42 16.03
CA ASP A 206 -11.00 -1.12 14.84
C ASP A 206 -11.57 -0.14 13.80
N ARG A 207 -12.10 0.97 14.26
CA ARG A 207 -12.70 2.03 13.42
C ARG A 207 -12.20 3.40 13.87
N PRO A 208 -12.29 4.41 13.01
CA PRO A 208 -11.91 5.79 13.37
C PRO A 208 -12.61 6.33 14.62
N VAL A 209 -13.85 5.90 14.90
CA VAL A 209 -14.61 6.32 16.09
C VAL A 209 -14.06 5.72 17.38
N ASP A 210 -13.34 4.61 17.33
CA ASP A 210 -12.78 3.94 18.50
C ASP A 210 -11.51 4.62 19.02
N LEU A 211 -10.92 5.54 18.22
CA LEU A 211 -9.67 6.23 18.57
C LEU A 211 -9.79 7.08 19.84
N ASP A 212 -10.91 7.71 20.11
CA ASP A 212 -11.06 8.53 21.32
C ASP A 212 -10.96 7.69 22.58
N ASN A 213 -11.59 6.50 22.57
CA ASN A 213 -11.46 5.52 23.64
C ASN A 213 -10.03 4.96 23.75
N ALA A 214 -9.38 4.69 22.59
CA ALA A 214 -8.00 4.24 22.55
C ALA A 214 -7.07 5.31 23.14
N PHE A 215 -7.24 6.58 22.82
CA PHE A 215 -6.45 7.69 23.36
C PHE A 215 -6.62 7.83 24.88
N ALA A 216 -7.87 7.69 25.40
CA ALA A 216 -8.13 7.67 26.82
C ALA A 216 -7.40 6.52 27.51
N ALA A 217 -7.45 5.31 26.94
CA ALA A 217 -6.73 4.14 27.46
C ALA A 217 -5.21 4.36 27.44
N ILE A 218 -4.62 4.86 26.33
CA ILE A 218 -3.19 5.18 26.25
C ILE A 218 -2.76 6.17 27.33
N THR A 219 -3.58 7.19 27.58
CA THR A 219 -3.30 8.19 28.63
C THR A 219 -3.32 7.58 30.04
N ALA A 220 -4.28 6.69 30.29
CA ALA A 220 -4.43 6.02 31.60
C ALA A 220 -3.21 5.12 31.93
N GLU A 221 -2.61 4.49 30.92
CA GLU A 221 -1.46 3.57 31.08
C GLU A 221 -0.15 4.28 31.46
N ARG A 222 -0.08 5.61 31.35
CA ARG A 222 1.16 6.39 31.59
C ARG A 222 2.36 5.78 30.87
N ALA A 223 2.19 5.46 29.60
CA ALA A 223 3.24 4.88 28.78
C ALA A 223 4.42 5.84 28.58
N ASP A 224 5.62 5.30 28.46
CA ASP A 224 6.82 6.08 28.14
C ASP A 224 6.92 6.38 26.64
N ALA A 225 6.28 5.55 25.81
CA ALA A 225 6.24 5.71 24.36
C ALA A 225 5.06 4.97 23.69
N LEU A 226 4.77 5.36 22.46
CA LEU A 226 3.74 4.79 21.61
C LEU A 226 4.36 4.16 20.35
N ILE A 227 3.91 2.97 19.98
CA ILE A 227 4.12 2.41 18.64
C ILE A 227 2.78 2.34 17.93
N VAL A 228 2.71 2.89 16.72
CA VAL A 228 1.54 2.82 15.86
C VAL A 228 1.78 1.72 14.83
N PHE A 229 1.02 0.63 14.92
CA PHE A 229 1.12 -0.47 13.96
C PHE A 229 0.66 -0.05 12.57
N PRO A 230 1.27 -0.60 11.53
CA PRO A 230 0.83 -0.33 10.17
C PRO A 230 -0.59 -0.86 9.96
N SER A 231 -1.48 0.00 9.51
CA SER A 231 -2.79 -0.40 8.99
C SER A 231 -3.38 0.74 8.15
N PRO A 232 -4.17 0.44 7.12
CA PRO A 232 -4.81 1.48 6.31
C PRO A 232 -5.69 2.41 7.13
N MET A 233 -6.41 1.87 8.12
CA MET A 233 -7.26 2.66 9.02
C MET A 233 -6.42 3.63 9.85
N LEU A 234 -5.35 3.17 10.51
CA LEU A 234 -4.48 4.04 11.31
C LEU A 234 -3.74 5.06 10.44
N PHE A 235 -3.32 4.71 9.22
CA PHE A 235 -2.71 5.65 8.27
C PHE A 235 -3.67 6.79 7.93
N SER A 236 -4.93 6.50 7.65
CA SER A 236 -5.94 7.53 7.37
C SER A 236 -6.21 8.46 8.57
N GLN A 237 -5.77 8.07 9.77
CA GLN A 237 -5.95 8.82 11.02
C GLN A 237 -4.65 9.41 11.59
N TYR A 238 -3.55 9.40 10.83
CA TYR A 238 -2.26 9.88 11.32
C TYR A 238 -2.31 11.32 11.86
N SER A 239 -3.08 12.21 11.24
CA SER A 239 -3.24 13.58 11.75
C SER A 239 -3.77 13.61 13.18
N ARG A 240 -4.77 12.79 13.51
CA ARG A 240 -5.32 12.67 14.87
C ARG A 240 -4.34 12.03 15.84
N ILE A 241 -3.66 10.95 15.41
CA ILE A 241 -2.72 10.19 16.24
C ILE A 241 -1.48 11.04 16.55
N VAL A 242 -0.93 11.75 15.57
CA VAL A 242 0.23 12.65 15.73
C VAL A 242 -0.13 13.80 16.67
N THR A 243 -1.29 14.42 16.49
CA THR A 243 -1.79 15.48 17.36
C THR A 243 -1.95 15.00 18.81
N PHE A 244 -2.51 13.80 19.00
CA PHE A 244 -2.64 13.17 20.31
C PHE A 244 -1.27 12.93 20.97
N ALA A 245 -0.31 12.37 20.25
CA ALA A 245 1.03 12.11 20.76
C ALA A 245 1.75 13.42 21.15
N ALA A 246 1.65 14.46 20.32
CA ALA A 246 2.22 15.77 20.57
C ALA A 246 1.62 16.42 21.83
N ASN A 247 0.29 16.43 21.97
CA ASN A 247 -0.41 17.03 23.12
C ASN A 247 -0.07 16.34 24.46
N ASN A 248 0.23 15.04 24.40
CA ASN A 248 0.60 14.25 25.59
C ASN A 248 2.12 14.14 25.79
N ARG A 249 2.94 14.81 24.96
CA ARG A 249 4.39 14.71 24.97
C ARG A 249 4.88 13.26 24.93
N LEU A 250 4.20 12.43 24.18
CA LEU A 250 4.44 10.98 24.08
C LEU A 250 5.33 10.68 22.88
N PRO A 251 6.58 10.22 23.07
CA PRO A 251 7.41 9.75 21.97
C PRO A 251 6.69 8.68 21.18
N ALA A 252 6.57 8.85 19.86
CA ALA A 252 5.80 7.93 19.05
C ALA A 252 6.59 7.48 17.80
N MET A 253 6.57 6.15 17.57
CA MET A 253 7.14 5.48 16.41
C MET A 253 6.03 5.09 15.43
N TYR A 254 6.23 5.45 14.18
CA TYR A 254 5.27 5.20 13.10
C TYR A 254 5.82 4.23 12.05
N ALA A 255 4.94 3.68 11.24
CA ALA A 255 5.30 2.73 10.19
C ALA A 255 5.61 3.40 8.83
N ALA A 256 5.32 4.70 8.67
CA ALA A 256 5.49 5.42 7.42
C ALA A 256 5.82 6.90 7.66
N ARG A 257 6.58 7.49 6.73
CA ARG A 257 7.08 8.88 6.80
C ARG A 257 5.98 9.93 6.90
N GLU A 258 4.81 9.63 6.33
CA GLU A 258 3.67 10.53 6.30
C GLU A 258 3.26 11.02 7.70
N ALA A 259 3.47 10.19 8.73
CA ALA A 259 3.25 10.61 10.11
C ALA A 259 4.30 11.64 10.56
N VAL A 260 5.55 11.51 10.12
CA VAL A 260 6.63 12.43 10.47
C VAL A 260 6.45 13.77 9.74
N ASP A 261 6.01 13.74 8.50
CA ASP A 261 5.63 14.93 7.71
C ASP A 261 4.47 15.72 8.37
N LEU A 262 3.59 15.03 9.08
CA LEU A 262 2.51 15.63 9.89
C LEU A 262 2.98 16.12 11.28
N GLY A 263 4.25 16.01 11.61
CA GLY A 263 4.82 16.41 12.90
C GLY A 263 5.04 15.27 13.91
N GLY A 264 5.04 14.03 13.46
CA GLY A 264 5.44 12.87 14.26
C GLY A 264 6.95 12.86 14.55
N LEU A 265 7.37 12.08 15.56
CA LEU A 265 8.77 12.01 15.99
C LEU A 265 9.65 11.22 15.03
N ILE A 266 9.27 10.00 14.71
CA ILE A 266 10.10 9.06 13.97
C ILE A 266 9.26 8.01 13.25
N SER A 267 9.71 7.63 12.07
CA SER A 267 9.15 6.48 11.36
C SER A 267 10.24 5.55 10.86
N TYR A 268 9.91 4.25 10.81
CA TYR A 268 10.72 3.25 10.14
C TYR A 268 9.84 2.30 9.35
N GLY A 269 10.00 2.31 8.04
CA GLY A 269 9.14 1.51 7.15
C GLY A 269 9.55 1.58 5.69
N VAL A 270 8.67 1.11 4.82
CA VAL A 270 8.88 1.17 3.38
C VAL A 270 8.53 2.55 2.84
N ASN A 271 9.23 2.95 1.79
CA ASN A 271 8.86 4.13 1.02
C ASN A 271 7.64 3.78 0.13
N LEU A 272 6.46 4.25 0.53
CA LEU A 272 5.20 3.96 -0.17
C LEU A 272 5.19 4.44 -1.62
N PRO A 273 5.72 5.63 -1.97
CA PRO A 273 5.90 6.04 -3.36
C PRO A 273 6.68 5.04 -4.21
N ASN A 274 7.72 4.41 -3.67
CA ASN A 274 8.49 3.41 -4.42
C ASN A 274 7.68 2.12 -4.66
N LEU A 275 6.86 1.70 -3.70
CA LEU A 275 5.94 0.57 -3.91
C LEU A 275 4.96 0.88 -5.03
N SER A 276 4.46 2.10 -5.10
CA SER A 276 3.54 2.54 -6.13
C SER A 276 4.17 2.56 -7.53
N ARG A 277 5.42 3.01 -7.65
CA ARG A 277 6.15 2.92 -8.92
C ARG A 277 6.34 1.48 -9.38
N ALA A 278 6.75 0.58 -8.46
CA ALA A 278 6.84 -0.84 -8.75
C ALA A 278 5.49 -1.40 -9.23
N THR A 279 4.40 -1.02 -8.57
CA THR A 279 3.04 -1.45 -8.95
C THR A 279 2.64 -0.98 -10.34
N ALA A 280 3.04 0.23 -10.76
CA ALA A 280 2.82 0.71 -12.12
C ALA A 280 3.47 -0.21 -13.17
N THR A 281 4.67 -0.72 -12.89
CA THR A 281 5.34 -1.69 -13.76
C THR A 281 4.58 -3.03 -13.84
N TYR A 282 3.99 -3.48 -12.73
CA TYR A 282 3.13 -4.67 -12.72
C TYR A 282 1.89 -4.48 -13.57
N LEU A 283 1.23 -3.34 -13.42
CA LEU A 283 0.04 -3.02 -14.23
C LEU A 283 0.40 -2.96 -15.73
N ASP A 284 1.50 -2.31 -16.09
CA ASP A 284 2.00 -2.27 -17.47
C ASP A 284 2.22 -3.67 -18.04
N SER A 285 2.87 -4.55 -17.28
CA SER A 285 3.11 -5.93 -17.68
C SER A 285 1.79 -6.69 -17.92
N ILE A 286 0.80 -6.51 -17.05
CA ILE A 286 -0.52 -7.14 -17.18
C ILE A 286 -1.26 -6.60 -18.40
N LEU A 287 -1.24 -5.29 -18.64
CA LEU A 287 -1.85 -4.68 -19.82
C LEU A 287 -1.21 -5.14 -21.14
N LYS A 288 0.06 -5.55 -21.07
CA LYS A 288 0.80 -6.18 -22.19
C LYS A 288 0.60 -7.70 -22.29
N GLY A 289 -0.26 -8.28 -21.44
CA GLY A 289 -0.66 -9.67 -21.51
C GLY A 289 0.04 -10.63 -20.55
N ALA A 290 0.87 -10.12 -19.62
CA ALA A 290 1.43 -10.96 -18.58
C ALA A 290 0.34 -11.46 -17.61
N LYS A 291 0.49 -12.69 -17.13
CA LYS A 291 -0.46 -13.29 -16.20
C LYS A 291 -0.06 -13.01 -14.75
N PRO A 292 -0.96 -12.50 -13.89
CA PRO A 292 -0.66 -12.30 -12.47
C PRO A 292 -0.09 -13.54 -11.77
N ALA A 293 -0.59 -14.72 -12.15
CA ALA A 293 -0.15 -15.99 -11.59
C ALA A 293 1.35 -16.29 -11.77
N GLU A 294 1.98 -15.69 -12.76
CA GLU A 294 3.39 -15.89 -13.14
C GLU A 294 4.28 -14.71 -12.74
N LEU A 295 3.70 -13.58 -12.33
CA LEU A 295 4.43 -12.39 -11.92
C LEU A 295 4.74 -12.47 -10.42
N PRO A 296 6.03 -12.57 -10.01
CA PRO A 296 6.41 -12.66 -8.61
C PRO A 296 5.94 -11.45 -7.81
N ILE A 297 5.46 -11.68 -6.57
CA ILE A 297 5.16 -10.59 -5.66
C ILE A 297 6.48 -10.03 -5.11
N GLN A 298 6.71 -8.74 -5.31
CA GLN A 298 7.96 -8.10 -4.95
C GLN A 298 7.97 -7.68 -3.47
N GLN A 299 9.04 -8.04 -2.79
CA GLN A 299 9.33 -7.53 -1.45
C GLN A 299 10.18 -6.24 -1.53
N PRO A 300 10.01 -5.28 -0.62
CA PRO A 300 10.86 -4.10 -0.56
C PRO A 300 12.29 -4.51 -0.17
N THR A 301 13.27 -3.88 -0.79
CA THR A 301 14.69 -4.08 -0.48
C THR A 301 15.29 -2.92 0.31
N LYS A 302 14.54 -1.83 0.44
CA LYS A 302 14.96 -0.63 1.19
C LYS A 302 13.87 -0.20 2.14
N PHE A 303 14.28 0.14 3.34
CA PHE A 303 13.46 0.75 4.38
C PHE A 303 13.97 2.14 4.64
N GLU A 304 13.10 3.03 5.03
CA GLU A 304 13.38 4.44 5.26
C GLU A 304 13.23 4.77 6.75
N LEU A 305 14.28 5.34 7.32
CA LEU A 305 14.29 5.89 8.67
C LEU A 305 14.19 7.41 8.56
N VAL A 306 13.08 7.98 9.01
CA VAL A 306 12.87 9.42 9.03
C VAL A 306 12.72 9.91 10.45
N ILE A 307 13.43 10.99 10.81
CA ILE A 307 13.49 11.52 12.18
C ILE A 307 13.17 13.02 12.15
N ASN A 308 12.31 13.48 13.04
CA ASN A 308 12.01 14.89 13.25
C ASN A 308 12.76 15.44 14.47
N LEU A 309 13.85 16.16 14.22
CA LEU A 309 14.69 16.74 15.28
C LEU A 309 13.97 17.83 16.08
N LYS A 310 13.09 18.61 15.45
CA LYS A 310 12.31 19.62 16.15
C LYS A 310 11.41 18.97 17.21
N ILE A 311 10.75 17.89 16.86
CA ILE A 311 9.91 17.13 17.80
C ILE A 311 10.77 16.45 18.87
N ALA A 312 11.90 15.84 18.51
CA ALA A 312 12.82 15.27 19.48
C ALA A 312 13.27 16.30 20.53
N LYS A 313 13.66 17.51 20.10
CA LYS A 313 14.03 18.63 21.00
C LYS A 313 12.84 19.05 21.90
N THR A 314 11.63 19.13 21.34
CA THR A 314 10.42 19.47 22.13
C THR A 314 10.11 18.46 23.21
N LEU A 315 10.40 17.18 22.93
CA LEU A 315 10.23 16.07 23.86
C LEU A 315 11.41 15.93 24.86
N GLY A 316 12.48 16.72 24.70
CA GLY A 316 13.68 16.64 25.51
C GLY A 316 14.53 15.40 25.27
N LEU A 317 14.40 14.80 24.06
CA LEU A 317 15.12 13.59 23.67
C LEU A 317 16.50 13.92 23.09
N SER A 318 17.52 13.19 23.54
CA SER A 318 18.86 13.22 22.97
C SER A 318 19.05 12.03 22.02
N LEU A 319 19.15 12.32 20.75
CA LEU A 319 19.28 11.27 19.72
C LEU A 319 20.76 10.85 19.59
N PRO A 320 21.06 9.54 19.58
CA PRO A 320 22.42 9.06 19.35
C PRO A 320 22.96 9.50 17.98
N PRO A 321 24.22 9.98 17.88
CA PRO A 321 24.82 10.37 16.59
C PRO A 321 24.78 9.24 15.55
N ALA A 322 24.95 7.99 15.97
CA ALA A 322 24.88 6.85 15.08
C ALA A 322 23.49 6.69 14.44
N LEU A 323 22.42 6.98 15.18
CA LEU A 323 21.04 6.94 14.66
C LEU A 323 20.80 8.05 13.64
N LEU A 324 21.31 9.25 13.90
CA LEU A 324 21.20 10.38 12.96
C LEU A 324 21.97 10.12 11.66
N THR A 325 23.13 9.46 11.76
CA THR A 325 23.90 9.05 10.57
C THR A 325 23.21 7.94 9.78
N ALA A 326 22.47 7.07 10.46
CA ALA A 326 21.74 5.97 9.83
C ALA A 326 20.37 6.40 9.25
N ALA A 327 19.90 7.60 9.58
CA ALA A 327 18.64 8.12 9.07
C ALA A 327 18.76 8.47 7.57
N ASP A 328 17.75 8.09 6.80
CA ASP A 328 17.64 8.47 5.38
C ASP A 328 17.25 9.95 5.26
N GLU A 329 16.49 10.45 6.23
CA GLU A 329 16.10 11.85 6.31
C GLU A 329 15.98 12.34 7.75
N VAL A 330 16.46 13.55 7.99
CA VAL A 330 16.35 14.26 9.27
C VAL A 330 15.67 15.60 9.02
N ILE A 331 14.46 15.78 9.55
CA ILE A 331 13.67 17.01 9.45
C ILE A 331 14.07 17.95 10.59
N GLU A 332 14.52 19.16 10.25
CA GLU A 332 14.99 20.19 11.19
C GLU A 332 13.93 21.27 11.47
#